data_44c79fa286c3f5e79167b6a3a73838de
#
_entry.id   44c79fa286c3f5e79167b6a3a73838de
#
_cell.length_a   1.000
_cell.length_b   1.000
_cell.length_c   1.000
_cell.angle_alpha   90.00
_cell.angle_beta   90.00
_cell.angle_gamma   90.00
#
_symmetry.space_group_name_H-M   'P 1'
#
loop_
_entity.id
_entity.type
_entity.pdbx_description
1 polymer ?
#
loop_
_entity_poly.entity_id
_entity_poly.type
_entity_poly.pdbx_seq_one_letter_code
_entity_poly.pdbx_strand_id
1 'polypeptide(L)'
;MDNALRRQYVDTRFGQSHLYRVEPSQPSQHVPLMCFHMSPWAAVYYEPFLAQIGQDRLSIAVDTPGYGNSDAPANAPEMADYSAAMGDCMDALGLTKVDLMGDRTGAKVALELARQRPHQVRRIILISPVVWTDEERALRQDFPKEVIQKDGSHLTALWKLSVALSMPGRSLEMLAHSFYTRLLQHRTAHLGRQAAAGYNARRALDELDKPIMVLHPKDDLWTLTPRVKAHLRHPASYIHDLPDWGYGFLEVKAAKVADLARAFLDRPLQ
;
A
#
# COMPACT_ATOMS: atom_id res chain seq x y z
N MET A 1 19.07 -8.82 19.22
CA MET A 1 17.67 -9.27 19.11
C MET A 1 17.46 -9.53 17.63
N ASP A 2 16.88 -10.69 17.28
CA ASP A 2 16.61 -10.99 15.88
C ASP A 2 15.64 -9.94 15.29
N ASN A 3 15.87 -9.49 14.05
CA ASN A 3 14.97 -8.62 13.27
C ASN A 3 13.68 -9.41 12.93
N ALA A 4 13.04 -9.98 13.93
CA ALA A 4 11.88 -10.83 13.75
C ALA A 4 10.65 -9.97 13.40
N LEU A 5 9.90 -10.43 12.41
CA LEU A 5 8.59 -9.89 12.11
C LEU A 5 7.67 -10.12 13.32
N ARG A 6 7.08 -9.05 13.81
CA ARG A 6 6.12 -9.07 14.93
C ARG A 6 4.76 -8.61 14.46
N ARG A 7 3.73 -9.14 15.09
CA ARG A 7 2.33 -8.72 14.93
C ARG A 7 1.94 -7.87 16.12
N GLN A 8 1.15 -6.83 15.86
CA GLN A 8 0.65 -5.94 16.90
C GLN A 8 -0.75 -5.44 16.53
N TYR A 9 -1.55 -5.16 17.53
CA TYR A 9 -2.81 -4.42 17.38
C TYR A 9 -2.66 -3.06 18.04
N VAL A 10 -3.30 -2.06 17.45
CA VAL A 10 -3.43 -0.71 17.99
C VAL A 10 -4.89 -0.25 17.86
N ASP A 11 -5.35 0.53 18.82
CA ASP A 11 -6.69 1.09 18.78
C ASP A 11 -6.75 2.28 17.81
N THR A 12 -7.79 2.31 17.00
CA THR A 12 -8.08 3.36 16.02
C THR A 12 -9.57 3.72 16.08
N ARG A 13 -9.98 4.76 15.35
CA ARG A 13 -11.39 5.18 15.24
C ARG A 13 -12.37 4.10 14.81
N PHE A 14 -11.91 3.02 14.18
CA PHE A 14 -12.74 1.90 13.70
C PHE A 14 -12.57 0.61 14.52
N GLY A 15 -11.95 0.68 15.68
CA GLY A 15 -11.62 -0.46 16.52
C GLY A 15 -10.14 -0.81 16.40
N GLN A 16 -9.81 -2.09 16.48
CA GLN A 16 -8.42 -2.54 16.44
C GLN A 16 -7.89 -2.64 15.01
N SER A 17 -6.75 -2.01 14.75
CA SER A 17 -5.99 -2.19 13.53
C SER A 17 -4.81 -3.11 13.78
N HIS A 18 -4.70 -4.16 12.96
CA HIS A 18 -3.57 -5.09 12.98
C HIS A 18 -2.44 -4.55 12.11
N LEU A 19 -1.20 -4.81 12.53
CA LEU A 19 0.00 -4.47 11.78
C LEU A 19 1.11 -5.50 11.96
N TYR A 20 1.95 -5.58 10.94
CA TYR A 20 3.26 -6.22 11.01
C TYR A 20 4.33 -5.16 11.22
N ARG A 21 5.33 -5.46 12.04
CA ARG A 21 6.47 -4.59 12.27
C ARG A 21 7.78 -5.36 12.32
N VAL A 22 8.84 -4.74 11.84
CA VAL A 22 10.23 -5.18 11.98
C VAL A 22 11.02 -4.01 12.52
N GLU A 23 11.77 -4.27 13.60
CA GLU A 23 12.66 -3.28 14.20
C GLU A 23 14.11 -3.65 13.90
N PRO A 24 14.98 -2.67 13.64
CA PRO A 24 16.41 -2.93 13.51
C PRO A 24 16.98 -3.47 14.82
N SER A 25 17.99 -4.33 14.74
CA SER A 25 18.65 -4.93 15.90
C SER A 25 19.43 -3.91 16.75
N GLN A 26 19.76 -2.76 16.17
CA GLN A 26 20.43 -1.64 16.82
C GLN A 26 19.59 -0.36 16.69
N PRO A 27 19.70 0.60 17.63
CA PRO A 27 19.00 1.87 17.51
C PRO A 27 19.29 2.54 16.15
N SER A 28 18.25 2.98 15.49
CA SER A 28 18.32 3.58 14.16
C SER A 28 18.00 5.07 14.21
N GLN A 29 18.71 5.87 13.41
CA GLN A 29 18.41 7.29 13.14
C GLN A 29 17.54 7.47 11.88
N HIS A 30 17.26 6.41 11.14
CA HIS A 30 16.41 6.48 9.97
C HIS A 30 14.95 6.70 10.37
N VAL A 31 14.25 7.48 9.56
CA VAL A 31 12.81 7.72 9.73
C VAL A 31 12.06 6.40 9.51
N PRO A 32 11.11 6.04 10.38
CA PRO A 32 10.26 4.86 10.20
C PRO A 32 9.53 4.86 8.85
N LEU A 33 9.34 3.66 8.28
CA LEU A 33 8.56 3.47 7.05
C LEU A 33 7.25 2.78 7.37
N MET A 34 6.12 3.38 6.93
CA MET A 34 4.80 2.81 7.07
C MET A 34 4.22 2.46 5.70
N CYS A 35 3.77 1.20 5.53
CA CYS A 35 3.34 0.61 4.26
C CYS A 35 1.85 0.31 4.25
N PHE A 36 1.17 0.61 3.12
CA PHE A 36 -0.25 0.41 2.89
C PHE A 36 -0.49 -0.46 1.67
N HIS A 37 -1.21 -1.56 1.87
CA HIS A 37 -1.48 -2.56 0.83
C HIS A 37 -2.55 -2.09 -0.17
N MET A 38 -2.59 -2.72 -1.34
CA MET A 38 -3.68 -2.58 -2.30
C MET A 38 -4.93 -3.34 -1.84
N SER A 39 -6.12 -2.91 -2.26
CA SER A 39 -7.36 -3.65 -2.05
C SER A 39 -7.59 -4.67 -3.19
N PRO A 40 -8.01 -5.90 -2.86
CA PRO A 40 -8.45 -6.43 -1.55
C PRO A 40 -7.38 -7.27 -0.82
N TRP A 41 -6.13 -6.86 -0.85
CA TRP A 41 -5.03 -7.54 -0.17
C TRP A 41 -4.94 -7.10 1.30
N ALA A 42 -3.92 -7.59 2.01
CA ALA A 42 -3.61 -7.26 3.40
C ALA A 42 -2.11 -7.02 3.59
N ALA A 43 -1.73 -6.53 4.76
CA ALA A 43 -0.34 -6.17 5.09
C ALA A 43 0.64 -7.33 4.98
N VAL A 44 0.19 -8.58 5.08
CA VAL A 44 1.00 -9.80 4.89
C VAL A 44 1.78 -9.79 3.57
N TYR A 45 1.26 -9.11 2.54
CA TYR A 45 1.93 -8.94 1.26
C TYR A 45 3.29 -8.22 1.36
N TYR A 46 3.50 -7.45 2.41
CA TYR A 46 4.75 -6.74 2.66
C TYR A 46 5.76 -7.53 3.49
N GLU A 47 5.42 -8.71 4.05
CA GLU A 47 6.32 -9.45 4.95
C GLU A 47 7.75 -9.63 4.40
N PRO A 48 7.97 -10.11 3.16
CA PRO A 48 9.32 -10.27 2.63
C PRO A 48 10.08 -8.93 2.48
N PHE A 49 9.37 -7.87 2.10
CA PHE A 49 9.92 -6.53 2.01
C PHE A 49 10.28 -5.96 3.39
N LEU A 50 9.39 -6.12 4.39
CA LEU A 50 9.65 -5.67 5.76
C LEU A 50 10.89 -6.35 6.35
N ALA A 51 11.10 -7.64 6.08
CA ALA A 51 12.27 -8.37 6.53
C ALA A 51 13.58 -7.79 5.98
N GLN A 52 13.55 -7.17 4.80
CA GLN A 52 14.70 -6.54 4.18
C GLN A 52 14.89 -5.10 4.66
N ILE A 53 13.86 -4.26 4.55
CA ILE A 53 13.95 -2.83 4.86
C ILE A 53 14.06 -2.60 6.39
N GLY A 54 13.49 -3.48 7.20
CA GLY A 54 13.52 -3.41 8.66
C GLY A 54 14.87 -3.70 9.29
N GLN A 55 15.90 -4.03 8.50
CA GLN A 55 17.26 -4.23 8.99
C GLN A 55 17.89 -2.93 9.50
N ASP A 56 17.48 -1.78 8.97
CA ASP A 56 18.07 -0.48 9.30
C ASP A 56 17.08 0.55 9.85
N ARG A 57 15.78 0.33 9.72
CA ARG A 57 14.74 1.25 10.21
C ARG A 57 13.51 0.50 10.71
N LEU A 58 12.78 1.11 11.63
CA LEU A 58 11.44 0.63 12.00
C LEU A 58 10.57 0.62 10.73
N SER A 59 10.07 -0.54 10.37
CA SER A 59 9.24 -0.72 9.19
C SER A 59 7.94 -1.42 9.56
N ILE A 60 6.82 -0.87 9.11
CA ILE A 60 5.47 -1.24 9.53
C ILE A 60 4.61 -1.43 8.29
N ALA A 61 3.82 -2.49 8.24
CA ALA A 61 2.75 -2.64 7.27
C ALA A 61 1.42 -2.81 8.01
N VAL A 62 0.42 -2.01 7.68
CA VAL A 62 -0.87 -1.99 8.39
C VAL A 62 -1.94 -2.63 7.53
N ASP A 63 -2.72 -3.50 8.13
CA ASP A 63 -4.01 -3.90 7.57
C ASP A 63 -4.96 -2.71 7.66
N THR A 64 -5.33 -2.13 6.51
CA THR A 64 -6.29 -1.03 6.49
C THR A 64 -7.66 -1.50 7.01
N PRO A 65 -8.49 -0.62 7.61
CA PRO A 65 -9.77 -1.01 8.22
C PRO A 65 -10.64 -1.88 7.32
N GLY A 66 -11.07 -3.03 7.85
CA GLY A 66 -11.87 -4.02 7.13
C GLY A 66 -11.05 -4.99 6.26
N TYR A 67 -9.71 -4.96 6.34
CA TYR A 67 -8.80 -5.89 5.67
C TYR A 67 -7.91 -6.61 6.67
N GLY A 68 -7.38 -7.75 6.25
CA GLY A 68 -6.52 -8.60 7.09
C GLY A 68 -7.20 -8.95 8.41
N ASN A 69 -6.56 -8.58 9.50
CA ASN A 69 -7.06 -8.81 10.85
C ASN A 69 -7.55 -7.50 11.53
N SER A 70 -7.72 -6.41 10.76
CA SER A 70 -8.24 -5.14 11.28
C SER A 70 -9.76 -5.13 11.31
N ASP A 71 -10.34 -4.47 12.32
CA ASP A 71 -11.76 -4.27 12.42
C ASP A 71 -12.32 -3.50 11.23
N ALA A 72 -13.55 -3.81 10.85
CA ALA A 72 -14.21 -3.18 9.73
C ALA A 72 -15.00 -1.94 10.17
N PRO A 73 -14.99 -0.85 9.38
CA PRO A 73 -15.90 0.27 9.60
C PRO A 73 -17.36 -0.17 9.52
N ALA A 74 -18.22 0.44 10.34
CA ALA A 74 -19.66 0.17 10.32
C ALA A 74 -20.34 0.65 9.02
N ASN A 75 -19.83 1.72 8.42
CA ASN A 75 -20.30 2.30 7.17
C ASN A 75 -19.18 2.23 6.11
N ALA A 76 -19.54 2.37 4.82
CA ALA A 76 -18.58 2.45 3.74
C ALA A 76 -17.69 3.70 3.94
N PRO A 77 -16.34 3.52 4.14
CA PRO A 77 -15.47 4.64 4.38
C PRO A 77 -15.06 5.32 3.07
N GLU A 78 -14.77 6.60 3.14
CA GLU A 78 -14.06 7.33 2.10
C GLU A 78 -12.53 7.17 2.26
N MET A 79 -11.77 7.65 1.29
CA MET A 79 -10.30 7.59 1.37
C MET A 79 -9.76 8.42 2.56
N ALA A 80 -10.44 9.51 2.88
CA ALA A 80 -10.11 10.35 4.05
C ALA A 80 -10.23 9.59 5.37
N ASP A 81 -11.24 8.71 5.49
CA ASP A 81 -11.47 7.91 6.69
C ASP A 81 -10.40 6.83 6.87
N TYR A 82 -10.05 6.13 5.78
CA TYR A 82 -8.94 5.17 5.79
C TYR A 82 -7.63 5.84 6.24
N SER A 83 -7.33 7.00 5.66
CA SER A 83 -6.10 7.73 5.97
C SER A 83 -6.09 8.26 7.39
N ALA A 84 -7.24 8.72 7.89
CA ALA A 84 -7.37 9.18 9.26
C ALA A 84 -7.16 8.04 10.29
N ALA A 85 -7.64 6.82 9.99
CA ALA A 85 -7.34 5.64 10.81
C ALA A 85 -5.84 5.28 10.79
N MET A 86 -5.14 5.48 9.67
CA MET A 86 -3.68 5.32 9.62
C MET A 86 -2.96 6.40 10.45
N GLY A 87 -3.53 7.61 10.52
CA GLY A 87 -3.08 8.66 11.44
C GLY A 87 -3.23 8.24 12.90
N ASP A 88 -4.36 7.61 13.26
CA ASP A 88 -4.56 7.05 14.61
C ASP A 88 -3.51 5.97 14.94
N CYS A 89 -3.17 5.11 13.96
CA CYS A 89 -2.07 4.14 14.13
C CYS A 89 -0.73 4.84 14.40
N MET A 90 -0.42 5.94 13.69
CA MET A 90 0.80 6.71 13.95
C MET A 90 0.82 7.27 15.37
N ASP A 91 -0.29 7.83 15.82
CA ASP A 91 -0.43 8.41 17.17
C ASP A 91 -0.27 7.30 18.25
N ALA A 92 -0.93 6.16 18.09
CA ALA A 92 -0.82 5.02 19.00
C ALA A 92 0.60 4.42 19.08
N LEU A 93 1.37 4.51 17.99
CA LEU A 93 2.76 4.05 17.90
C LEU A 93 3.78 5.14 18.29
N GLY A 94 3.34 6.36 18.60
CA GLY A 94 4.22 7.48 18.93
C GLY A 94 5.07 7.98 17.76
N LEU A 95 4.61 7.79 16.52
CA LEU A 95 5.35 8.18 15.31
C LEU A 95 5.16 9.66 15.03
N THR A 96 6.13 10.49 15.41
CA THR A 96 6.12 11.93 15.17
C THR A 96 6.59 12.31 13.75
N LYS A 97 7.34 11.41 13.10
CA LYS A 97 7.82 11.55 11.72
C LYS A 97 7.85 10.19 11.05
N VAL A 98 7.43 10.12 9.78
CA VAL A 98 7.30 8.86 9.04
C VAL A 98 7.52 9.07 7.55
N ASP A 99 8.06 8.06 6.89
CA ASP A 99 7.99 7.90 5.43
C ASP A 99 6.85 6.94 5.11
N LEU A 100 6.22 7.11 3.96
CA LEU A 100 5.09 6.31 3.54
C LEU A 100 5.42 5.49 2.29
N MET A 101 4.87 4.28 2.21
CA MET A 101 4.83 3.48 1.00
C MET A 101 3.42 2.96 0.80
N GLY A 102 2.88 3.11 -0.41
CA GLY A 102 1.53 2.64 -0.70
C GLY A 102 1.41 2.03 -2.08
N ASP A 103 0.67 0.92 -2.17
CA ASP A 103 0.40 0.22 -3.42
C ASP A 103 -1.05 0.45 -3.86
N ARG A 104 -1.27 1.00 -5.07
CA ARG A 104 -2.59 1.21 -5.70
C ARG A 104 -3.58 1.94 -4.78
N THR A 105 -4.49 1.22 -4.12
CA THR A 105 -5.38 1.79 -3.11
C THR A 105 -4.57 2.35 -1.94
N GLY A 106 -3.55 1.63 -1.48
CA GLY A 106 -2.63 2.09 -0.46
C GLY A 106 -1.84 3.34 -0.86
N ALA A 107 -1.56 3.53 -2.16
CA ALA A 107 -0.96 4.77 -2.66
C ALA A 107 -1.88 5.99 -2.42
N LYS A 108 -3.20 5.82 -2.55
CA LYS A 108 -4.17 6.88 -2.25
C LYS A 108 -4.30 7.13 -0.75
N VAL A 109 -4.22 6.08 0.06
CA VAL A 109 -4.12 6.21 1.53
C VAL A 109 -2.88 7.02 1.90
N ALA A 110 -1.72 6.71 1.32
CA ALA A 110 -0.47 7.44 1.59
C ALA A 110 -0.54 8.92 1.18
N LEU A 111 -1.12 9.22 0.01
CA LEU A 111 -1.31 10.59 -0.46
C LEU A 111 -2.23 11.37 0.46
N GLU A 112 -3.37 10.79 0.85
CA GLU A 112 -4.33 11.48 1.70
C GLU A 112 -3.79 11.64 3.13
N LEU A 113 -3.09 10.65 3.68
CA LEU A 113 -2.42 10.77 4.97
C LEU A 113 -1.37 11.89 4.97
N ALA A 114 -0.60 12.01 3.90
CA ALA A 114 0.37 13.10 3.76
C ALA A 114 -0.30 14.49 3.71
N ARG A 115 -1.51 14.60 3.15
CA ARG A 115 -2.32 15.83 3.17
C ARG A 115 -2.86 16.14 4.57
N GLN A 116 -3.33 15.11 5.29
CA GLN A 116 -3.86 15.27 6.65
C GLN A 116 -2.76 15.53 7.68
N ARG A 117 -1.56 14.98 7.48
CA ARG A 117 -0.43 15.04 8.41
C ARG A 117 0.86 15.60 7.75
N PRO A 118 0.81 16.79 7.11
CA PRO A 118 1.91 17.28 6.27
C PRO A 118 3.23 17.48 7.03
N HIS A 119 3.20 17.75 8.33
CA HIS A 119 4.40 17.94 9.15
C HIS A 119 5.01 16.62 9.64
N GLN A 120 4.24 15.51 9.65
CA GLN A 120 4.69 14.20 10.10
C GLN A 120 5.21 13.36 8.93
N VAL A 121 4.69 13.53 7.72
CA VAL A 121 5.12 12.78 6.53
C VAL A 121 6.29 13.47 5.85
N ARG A 122 7.41 12.74 5.68
CA ARG A 122 8.65 13.26 5.07
C ARG A 122 8.74 12.95 3.57
N ARG A 123 8.63 11.68 3.19
CA ARG A 123 8.75 11.18 1.82
C ARG A 123 7.71 10.11 1.53
N ILE A 124 7.42 9.90 0.25
CA ILE A 124 6.37 8.97 -0.17
C ILE A 124 6.87 8.08 -1.30
N ILE A 125 6.67 6.78 -1.18
CA ILE A 125 6.86 5.80 -2.25
C ILE A 125 5.48 5.33 -2.71
N LEU A 126 5.17 5.49 -3.98
CA LEU A 126 3.91 5.06 -4.57
C LEU A 126 4.15 3.93 -5.56
N ILE A 127 3.40 2.85 -5.44
CA ILE A 127 3.43 1.72 -6.38
C ILE A 127 2.18 1.80 -7.23
N SER A 128 2.34 1.84 -8.55
CA SER A 128 1.26 1.88 -9.53
C SER A 128 0.14 2.87 -9.19
N PRO A 129 0.45 4.12 -8.79
CA PRO A 129 -0.57 5.13 -8.55
C PRO A 129 -1.26 5.48 -9.87
N VAL A 130 -2.55 5.81 -9.80
CA VAL A 130 -3.33 6.23 -10.97
C VAL A 130 -4.02 7.55 -10.73
N VAL A 131 -3.90 8.45 -11.71
CA VAL A 131 -4.70 9.67 -11.83
C VAL A 131 -5.82 9.41 -12.84
N TRP A 132 -7.06 9.40 -12.35
CA TRP A 132 -8.24 9.31 -13.18
C TRP A 132 -8.72 10.70 -13.59
N THR A 133 -9.26 10.85 -14.81
CA THR A 133 -10.05 12.04 -15.15
C THR A 133 -11.36 12.03 -14.36
N ASP A 134 -12.09 13.14 -14.38
CA ASP A 134 -13.37 13.23 -13.67
C ASP A 134 -14.40 12.27 -14.30
N GLU A 135 -14.39 12.12 -15.61
CA GLU A 135 -15.24 11.17 -16.35
C GLU A 135 -14.86 9.71 -16.02
N GLU A 136 -13.56 9.39 -16.01
CA GLU A 136 -13.09 8.05 -15.66
C GLU A 136 -13.47 7.68 -14.22
N ARG A 137 -13.44 8.65 -13.27
CA ARG A 137 -13.87 8.44 -11.89
C ARG A 137 -15.37 8.19 -11.79
N ALA A 138 -16.17 8.98 -12.51
CA ALA A 138 -17.63 8.82 -12.53
C ALA A 138 -18.05 7.43 -12.99
N LEU A 139 -17.36 6.86 -13.99
CA LEU A 139 -17.62 5.52 -14.52
C LEU A 139 -17.17 4.37 -13.61
N ARG A 140 -16.34 4.64 -12.57
CA ARG A 140 -15.72 3.63 -11.71
C ARG A 140 -16.28 3.58 -10.29
N GLN A 141 -17.39 4.22 -10.03
CA GLN A 141 -17.96 4.31 -8.68
C GLN A 141 -18.65 3.02 -8.21
N ASP A 142 -19.01 2.13 -9.15
CA ASP A 142 -19.67 0.87 -8.81
C ASP A 142 -18.69 -0.31 -8.85
N PHE A 143 -18.33 -0.78 -7.65
CA PHE A 143 -17.59 -2.02 -7.47
C PHE A 143 -18.52 -3.04 -6.80
N PRO A 144 -19.13 -3.94 -7.57
CA PRO A 144 -20.07 -4.91 -7.02
C PRO A 144 -19.38 -5.80 -5.98
N LYS A 145 -20.14 -6.19 -4.97
CA LYS A 145 -19.73 -7.23 -4.03
C LYS A 145 -19.47 -8.52 -4.80
N GLU A 146 -18.48 -9.28 -4.35
CA GLU A 146 -18.24 -10.60 -4.89
C GLU A 146 -19.46 -11.51 -4.67
N VAL A 147 -19.93 -12.13 -5.75
CA VAL A 147 -21.05 -13.08 -5.66
C VAL A 147 -20.50 -14.47 -5.38
N ILE A 148 -20.83 -14.99 -4.20
CA ILE A 148 -20.43 -16.33 -3.79
C ILE A 148 -21.22 -17.38 -4.58
N GLN A 149 -20.52 -18.20 -5.37
CA GLN A 149 -21.12 -19.28 -6.15
C GLN A 149 -21.05 -20.58 -5.36
N LYS A 150 -22.15 -21.36 -5.36
CA LYS A 150 -22.26 -22.63 -4.62
C LYS A 150 -21.24 -23.68 -5.10
N ASP A 151 -20.89 -23.66 -6.37
CA ASP A 151 -19.93 -24.58 -7.01
C ASP A 151 -18.45 -24.14 -6.83
N GLY A 152 -18.18 -23.00 -6.16
CA GLY A 152 -16.83 -22.50 -5.97
C GLY A 152 -16.18 -21.91 -7.23
N SER A 153 -16.92 -21.73 -8.33
CA SER A 153 -16.39 -21.24 -9.61
C SER A 153 -15.72 -19.85 -9.48
N HIS A 154 -16.25 -18.96 -8.61
CA HIS A 154 -15.65 -17.66 -8.29
C HIS A 154 -14.22 -17.79 -7.74
N LEU A 155 -13.95 -18.78 -6.86
CA LEU A 155 -12.62 -19.05 -6.30
C LEU A 155 -11.66 -19.53 -7.38
N THR A 156 -12.13 -20.45 -8.23
CA THR A 156 -11.33 -21.01 -9.33
C THR A 156 -10.97 -19.93 -10.35
N ALA A 157 -11.92 -19.06 -10.71
CA ALA A 157 -11.66 -17.93 -11.61
C ALA A 157 -10.62 -16.96 -11.03
N LEU A 158 -10.78 -16.63 -9.74
CA LEU A 158 -9.88 -15.72 -9.02
C LEU A 158 -8.46 -16.31 -8.91
N TRP A 159 -8.34 -17.60 -8.62
CA TRP A 159 -7.06 -18.31 -8.58
C TRP A 159 -6.36 -18.29 -9.94
N LYS A 160 -7.05 -18.67 -11.02
CA LYS A 160 -6.52 -18.63 -12.38
C LYS A 160 -6.01 -17.25 -12.76
N LEU A 161 -6.78 -16.22 -12.44
CA LEU A 161 -6.35 -14.83 -12.67
C LEU A 161 -5.10 -14.48 -11.87
N SER A 162 -5.03 -14.89 -10.60
CA SER A 162 -3.87 -14.62 -9.73
C SER A 162 -2.60 -15.30 -10.24
N VAL A 163 -2.72 -16.53 -10.77
CA VAL A 163 -1.61 -17.25 -11.42
C VAL A 163 -1.17 -16.52 -12.69
N ALA A 164 -2.12 -16.16 -13.55
CA ALA A 164 -1.85 -15.52 -14.84
C ALA A 164 -1.16 -14.15 -14.71
N LEU A 165 -1.47 -13.41 -13.65
CA LEU A 165 -0.89 -12.09 -13.39
C LEU A 165 0.43 -12.14 -12.62
N SER A 166 0.79 -13.30 -12.03
CA SER A 166 2.01 -13.41 -11.22
C SER A 166 3.25 -13.27 -12.08
N MET A 167 4.22 -12.51 -11.56
CA MET A 167 5.52 -12.39 -12.23
C MET A 167 6.33 -13.69 -12.17
N PRO A 168 7.25 -13.93 -13.11
CA PRO A 168 8.19 -15.04 -13.05
C PRO A 168 8.98 -15.06 -11.74
N GLY A 169 9.14 -16.28 -11.18
CA GLY A 169 9.86 -16.49 -9.90
C GLY A 169 8.98 -16.45 -8.66
N ARG A 170 7.70 -16.09 -8.77
CA ARG A 170 6.76 -16.23 -7.67
C ARG A 170 6.32 -17.69 -7.57
N SER A 171 6.61 -18.36 -6.45
CA SER A 171 6.19 -19.74 -6.25
C SER A 171 4.68 -19.86 -6.01
N LEU A 172 4.10 -21.03 -6.26
CA LEU A 172 2.69 -21.28 -5.96
C LEU A 172 2.39 -21.16 -4.46
N GLU A 173 3.36 -21.45 -3.58
CA GLU A 173 3.21 -21.28 -2.14
C GLU A 173 3.12 -19.80 -1.76
N MET A 174 4.00 -18.96 -2.30
CA MET A 174 3.93 -17.50 -2.11
C MET A 174 2.60 -16.94 -2.60
N LEU A 175 2.17 -17.39 -3.79
CA LEU A 175 0.88 -16.99 -4.35
C LEU A 175 -0.28 -17.45 -3.48
N ALA A 176 -0.27 -18.71 -3.01
CA ALA A 176 -1.32 -19.27 -2.18
C ALA A 176 -1.44 -18.51 -0.85
N HIS A 177 -0.32 -18.21 -0.21
CA HIS A 177 -0.30 -17.45 1.05
C HIS A 177 -1.03 -16.11 0.92
N SER A 178 -0.67 -15.31 -0.08
CA SER A 178 -1.33 -14.02 -0.32
C SER A 178 -2.77 -14.18 -0.83
N PHE A 179 -3.06 -15.21 -1.61
CA PHE A 179 -4.41 -15.51 -2.12
C PHE A 179 -5.38 -15.87 -0.99
N TYR A 180 -4.98 -16.72 -0.05
CA TYR A 180 -5.83 -17.08 1.10
C TYR A 180 -6.16 -15.88 1.95
N THR A 181 -5.20 -14.99 2.17
CA THR A 181 -5.44 -13.75 2.90
C THR A 181 -6.47 -12.86 2.18
N ARG A 182 -6.40 -12.78 0.84
CA ARG A 182 -7.39 -12.05 0.04
C ARG A 182 -8.82 -12.60 0.20
N LEU A 183 -8.98 -13.92 0.34
CA LEU A 183 -10.31 -14.54 0.47
C LEU A 183 -11.01 -14.15 1.77
N LEU A 184 -10.27 -13.83 2.83
CA LEU A 184 -10.84 -13.37 4.10
C LEU A 184 -11.58 -12.04 3.96
N GLN A 185 -11.29 -11.26 2.90
CA GLN A 185 -11.83 -9.91 2.69
C GLN A 185 -13.12 -9.86 1.86
N HIS A 186 -13.79 -11.00 1.63
CA HIS A 186 -14.96 -11.07 0.73
C HIS A 186 -16.07 -10.06 1.04
N ARG A 187 -16.27 -9.72 2.32
CA ARG A 187 -17.30 -8.75 2.75
C ARG A 187 -16.93 -7.30 2.46
N THR A 188 -15.66 -6.94 2.52
CA THR A 188 -15.13 -5.58 2.46
C THR A 188 -14.29 -5.32 1.22
N ALA A 189 -14.01 -6.36 0.43
CA ALA A 189 -13.13 -6.32 -0.74
C ALA A 189 -13.47 -5.19 -1.74
N HIS A 190 -14.75 -4.83 -1.86
CA HIS A 190 -15.24 -3.77 -2.75
C HIS A 190 -15.05 -2.36 -2.17
N LEU A 191 -15.08 -2.18 -0.83
CA LEU A 191 -15.11 -0.87 -0.16
C LEU A 191 -13.86 -0.03 -0.44
N GLY A 192 -12.67 -0.61 -0.29
CA GLY A 192 -11.43 0.14 -0.55
C GLY A 192 -11.27 0.52 -2.02
N ARG A 193 -11.74 -0.33 -2.96
CA ARG A 193 -11.75 0.00 -4.40
C ARG A 193 -12.74 1.12 -4.71
N GLN A 194 -13.92 1.10 -4.08
CA GLN A 194 -14.92 2.14 -4.21
C GLN A 194 -14.40 3.48 -3.67
N ALA A 195 -13.84 3.50 -2.45
CA ALA A 195 -13.20 4.68 -1.88
C ALA A 195 -12.07 5.22 -2.78
N ALA A 196 -11.24 4.30 -3.33
CA ALA A 196 -10.16 4.66 -4.23
C ALA A 196 -10.65 5.25 -5.56
N ALA A 197 -11.77 4.78 -6.09
CA ALA A 197 -12.35 5.31 -7.33
C ALA A 197 -12.90 6.72 -7.14
N GLY A 198 -13.52 6.99 -5.99
CA GLY A 198 -14.03 8.34 -5.64
C GLY A 198 -12.93 9.36 -5.35
N TYR A 199 -11.72 8.91 -5.01
CA TYR A 199 -10.63 9.78 -4.56
C TYR A 199 -9.99 10.57 -5.71
N ASN A 200 -9.84 11.89 -5.52
CA ASN A 200 -9.15 12.77 -6.46
C ASN A 200 -7.63 12.78 -6.22
N ALA A 201 -6.93 11.75 -6.73
CA ALA A 201 -5.48 11.63 -6.59
C ALA A 201 -4.70 12.76 -7.29
N ARG A 202 -5.26 13.33 -8.38
CA ARG A 202 -4.68 14.50 -9.07
C ARG A 202 -4.56 15.68 -8.12
N ARG A 203 -5.69 16.06 -7.50
CA ARG A 203 -5.71 17.16 -6.55
C ARG A 203 -4.72 16.91 -5.39
N ALA A 204 -4.69 15.71 -4.86
CA ALA A 204 -3.78 15.36 -3.76
C ALA A 204 -2.31 15.54 -4.15
N LEU A 205 -1.92 15.07 -5.33
CA LEU A 205 -0.56 15.24 -5.85
C LEU A 205 -0.22 16.71 -6.11
N ASP A 206 -1.16 17.48 -6.64
CA ASP A 206 -0.96 18.92 -6.93
C ASP A 206 -0.78 19.77 -5.66
N GLU A 207 -1.37 19.34 -4.53
CA GLU A 207 -1.28 20.02 -3.23
C GLU A 207 -0.04 19.58 -2.40
N LEU A 208 0.64 18.48 -2.77
CA LEU A 208 1.76 17.94 -2.01
C LEU A 208 3.11 18.42 -2.56
N ASP A 209 3.84 19.18 -1.74
CA ASP A 209 5.24 19.50 -1.98
C ASP A 209 6.14 18.58 -1.14
N LYS A 210 6.12 17.30 -1.48
CA LYS A 210 6.92 16.25 -0.84
C LYS A 210 7.68 15.45 -1.90
N PRO A 211 8.90 14.99 -1.62
CA PRO A 211 9.57 14.04 -2.48
C PRO A 211 8.75 12.76 -2.65
N ILE A 212 8.45 12.40 -3.88
CA ILE A 212 7.68 11.21 -4.23
C ILE A 212 8.48 10.35 -5.22
N MET A 213 8.75 9.10 -4.87
CA MET A 213 9.21 8.09 -5.81
C MET A 213 8.03 7.23 -6.25
N VAL A 214 7.83 7.12 -7.55
CA VAL A 214 6.83 6.21 -8.12
C VAL A 214 7.54 4.95 -8.61
N LEU A 215 7.25 3.80 -8.03
CA LEU A 215 7.62 2.51 -8.58
C LEU A 215 6.58 2.10 -9.62
N HIS A 216 7.04 1.89 -10.84
CA HIS A 216 6.20 1.64 -12.00
C HIS A 216 6.46 0.25 -12.58
N PRO A 217 5.93 -0.83 -11.94
CA PRO A 217 6.03 -2.19 -12.45
C PRO A 217 5.11 -2.38 -13.67
N LYS A 218 5.48 -3.33 -14.55
CA LYS A 218 4.69 -3.70 -15.72
C LYS A 218 3.48 -4.55 -15.32
N ASP A 219 2.48 -3.90 -14.74
CA ASP A 219 1.19 -4.47 -14.37
C ASP A 219 0.05 -3.94 -15.26
N ASP A 220 -1.21 -4.19 -14.91
CA ASP A 220 -2.39 -3.71 -15.63
C ASP A 220 -2.58 -2.18 -15.61
N LEU A 221 -1.82 -1.47 -14.77
CA LEU A 221 -1.80 0.00 -14.68
C LEU A 221 -0.61 0.63 -15.42
N TRP A 222 0.21 -0.17 -16.10
CA TRP A 222 1.41 0.28 -16.80
C TRP A 222 1.19 1.51 -17.70
N THR A 223 0.11 1.55 -18.46
CA THR A 223 -0.21 2.66 -19.35
C THR A 223 -0.80 3.88 -18.66
N LEU A 224 -1.27 3.73 -17.42
CA LEU A 224 -1.97 4.76 -16.66
C LEU A 224 -1.06 5.46 -15.65
N THR A 225 -0.16 4.72 -15.02
CA THR A 225 0.75 5.25 -13.99
C THR A 225 1.58 6.45 -14.46
N PRO A 226 2.10 6.53 -15.69
CA PRO A 226 2.85 7.70 -16.15
C PRO A 226 2.09 9.03 -16.11
N ARG A 227 0.76 9.01 -16.05
CA ARG A 227 -0.06 10.24 -15.93
C ARG A 227 0.26 11.04 -14.67
N VAL A 228 0.76 10.39 -13.60
CA VAL A 228 1.14 11.07 -12.36
C VAL A 228 2.29 12.04 -12.54
N LYS A 229 3.14 11.87 -13.58
CA LYS A 229 4.34 12.70 -13.81
C LYS A 229 4.02 14.19 -13.86
N ALA A 230 2.90 14.56 -14.48
CA ALA A 230 2.47 15.95 -14.60
C ALA A 230 2.08 16.60 -13.26
N HIS A 231 1.90 15.79 -12.22
CA HIS A 231 1.41 16.20 -10.90
C HIS A 231 2.47 16.05 -9.79
N LEU A 232 3.68 15.58 -10.10
CA LEU A 232 4.79 15.53 -9.15
C LEU A 232 5.40 16.91 -9.02
N ARG A 233 5.17 17.62 -7.90
CA ARG A 233 5.55 19.03 -7.70
C ARG A 233 6.97 19.19 -7.16
N HIS A 234 7.38 18.33 -6.25
CA HIS A 234 8.70 18.45 -5.64
C HIS A 234 9.81 18.03 -6.62
N PRO A 235 10.92 18.79 -6.77
CA PRO A 235 11.96 18.53 -7.76
C PRO A 235 12.71 17.22 -7.58
N ALA A 236 12.74 16.67 -6.36
CA ALA A 236 13.32 15.36 -6.09
C ALA A 236 12.38 14.18 -6.42
N SER A 237 11.17 14.44 -6.94
CA SER A 237 10.23 13.40 -7.32
C SER A 237 10.53 12.82 -8.69
N TYR A 238 10.32 11.51 -8.85
CA TYR A 238 10.52 10.82 -10.13
C TYR A 238 9.74 9.52 -10.23
N ILE A 239 9.63 9.01 -11.47
CA ILE A 239 9.12 7.68 -11.77
C ILE A 239 10.30 6.75 -12.02
N HIS A 240 10.31 5.60 -11.39
CA HIS A 240 11.26 4.52 -11.57
C HIS A 240 10.58 3.36 -12.29
N ASP A 241 10.89 3.21 -13.59
CA ASP A 241 10.31 2.17 -14.43
C ASP A 241 10.88 0.80 -14.12
N LEU A 242 10.02 -0.20 -14.00
CA LEU A 242 10.33 -1.59 -13.68
C LEU A 242 9.68 -2.53 -14.72
N PRO A 243 10.14 -2.48 -16.00
CA PRO A 243 9.47 -3.14 -17.12
C PRO A 243 9.42 -4.67 -17.02
N ASP A 244 10.34 -5.27 -16.24
CA ASP A 244 10.43 -6.71 -16.04
C ASP A 244 9.75 -7.19 -14.75
N TRP A 245 9.09 -6.29 -14.01
CA TRP A 245 8.46 -6.60 -12.73
C TRP A 245 6.94 -6.55 -12.87
N GLY A 246 6.27 -7.54 -12.32
CA GLY A 246 4.81 -7.65 -12.31
C GLY A 246 4.26 -7.91 -10.92
N TYR A 247 3.04 -8.42 -10.84
CA TYR A 247 2.42 -8.76 -9.57
C TYR A 247 3.26 -9.74 -8.74
N GLY A 248 3.44 -9.44 -7.47
CA GLY A 248 4.25 -10.24 -6.54
C GLY A 248 5.71 -9.79 -6.46
N PHE A 249 6.08 -8.66 -7.07
CA PHE A 249 7.48 -8.19 -7.03
C PHE A 249 7.95 -7.84 -5.61
N LEU A 250 7.09 -7.41 -4.71
CA LEU A 250 7.42 -7.19 -3.29
C LEU A 250 7.84 -8.48 -2.58
N GLU A 251 7.37 -9.63 -3.08
CA GLU A 251 7.75 -10.96 -2.56
C GLU A 251 9.02 -11.46 -3.25
N VAL A 252 9.06 -11.43 -4.60
CA VAL A 252 10.16 -12.02 -5.40
C VAL A 252 11.41 -11.14 -5.43
N LYS A 253 11.25 -9.82 -5.35
CA LYS A 253 12.32 -8.83 -5.48
C LYS A 253 12.53 -8.01 -4.19
N ALA A 254 12.10 -8.53 -3.06
CA ALA A 254 12.08 -7.84 -1.76
C ALA A 254 13.37 -7.06 -1.44
N ALA A 255 14.54 -7.71 -1.60
CA ALA A 255 15.83 -7.07 -1.35
C ALA A 255 16.09 -5.88 -2.31
N LYS A 256 15.81 -6.06 -3.60
CA LYS A 256 15.99 -4.98 -4.59
C LYS A 256 15.04 -3.81 -4.36
N VAL A 257 13.80 -4.09 -3.96
CA VAL A 257 12.84 -3.02 -3.58
C VAL A 257 13.33 -2.28 -2.35
N ALA A 258 13.87 -2.99 -1.36
CA ALA A 258 14.44 -2.37 -0.17
C ALA A 258 15.63 -1.46 -0.51
N ASP A 259 16.50 -1.88 -1.42
CA ASP A 259 17.64 -1.07 -1.87
C ASP A 259 17.16 0.21 -2.60
N LEU A 260 16.17 0.10 -3.49
CA LEU A 260 15.55 1.26 -4.15
C LEU A 260 14.89 2.20 -3.12
N ALA A 261 14.20 1.64 -2.14
CA ALA A 261 13.57 2.42 -1.08
C ALA A 261 14.63 3.17 -0.25
N ARG A 262 15.72 2.50 0.18
CA ARG A 262 16.83 3.14 0.91
C ARG A 262 17.45 4.28 0.10
N ALA A 263 17.80 4.01 -1.15
CA ALA A 263 18.42 5.01 -2.04
C ALA A 263 17.56 6.28 -2.19
N PHE A 264 16.24 6.15 -2.15
CA PHE A 264 15.33 7.29 -2.18
C PHE A 264 15.14 7.92 -0.80
N LEU A 265 14.87 7.11 0.23
CA LEU A 265 14.52 7.60 1.57
C LEU A 265 15.70 8.29 2.27
N ASP A 266 16.93 7.85 2.00
CA ASP A 266 18.13 8.34 2.70
C ASP A 266 18.92 9.38 1.88
N ARG A 267 18.46 9.67 0.66
CA ARG A 267 19.09 10.70 -0.18
C ARG A 267 19.00 12.07 0.51
N PRO A 268 20.11 12.83 0.66
CA PRO A 268 20.05 14.21 1.16
C PRO A 268 19.06 15.05 0.33
N LEU A 269 18.26 15.88 0.99
CA LEU A 269 17.49 16.93 0.30
C LEU A 269 18.47 18.08 0.04
N GLN A 270 18.66 18.39 -1.22
CA GLN A 270 19.42 19.57 -1.65
C GLN A 270 18.59 20.82 -1.46
#